data_c8aca6c9917bcb7fddddb5a2cde5a4d6
#
_entry.id   c8aca6c9917bcb7fddddb5a2cde5a4d6
#
_cell.length_a   1.000
_cell.length_b   1.000
_cell.length_c   1.000
_cell.angle_alpha   90.00
_cell.angle_beta   90.00
_cell.angle_gamma   90.00
#
_symmetry.space_group_name_H-M   'P 1'
#
loop_
_entity.id
_entity.type
_entity.pdbx_description
1 polymer ?
#
loop_
_entity_poly.entity_id
_entity_poly.type
_entity_poly.pdbx_seq_one_letter_code
_entity_poly.pdbx_strand_id
1 'polypeptide(L)'
;MNFTEYKRIANALKMQPSNKYSTWDNIMQLCLNMYEDNQDYLKYCLKLSKAVKLSAQRLLLQNRDVRFEDLYWQAVKFEAPHLFDSYLLYLERKRLEQDRFYSPKRKQLNKHGLIQSLQDMEDDKLDILSISMPPGTQKTTLEKFFCSWIIGRHPDDFSLFFSHSGDITRMFYDGVMDITTNSDEYCWQEIFPDVKFHSTNAKRETINFNKYKPFSNIQCTSVGSKNAGKVRANRYLYCDDLIGGIEEALNKNILDKLWRIYGTDAKQRKMDGCKEIHIATRWSVHDVIGRLIDIYEGNDKARFIAIPDIDPVTGESNFDYKYNGFSVDFFHDQELTMDEISYKCLYKNEPIEREGLLYTDEELRRFITLPLGEPDAILGICDTKNTGTDSMFLPCLLKYGNDYYLTDCVCDDNTDYGVQYERTSDLIVDNKMQQCQFESNNGGDRVALEVSKLVEAKGGVCNITSKYTESNKETKIIVNADWVKKHVLFKARTEYQPKSDYGKMMGFLLSYSVRGKNPHDDVPDGLASFALFVQNLIGATVTTYSRAALGI
;
A
#
# COMPACT_ATOMS: atom_id res chain seq x y z
N MET A 1 17.10 -49.43 -10.66
CA MET A 1 16.07 -49.81 -11.68
C MET A 1 16.08 -48.73 -12.76
N ASN A 2 15.82 -49.05 -14.06
CA ASN A 2 15.78 -48.02 -15.09
C ASN A 2 14.40 -47.34 -15.18
N PHE A 3 14.32 -46.19 -15.87
CA PHE A 3 13.10 -45.35 -15.96
C PHE A 3 11.92 -46.11 -16.62
N THR A 4 12.19 -46.99 -17.59
CA THR A 4 11.16 -47.74 -18.29
C THR A 4 10.54 -48.79 -17.38
N GLU A 5 11.34 -49.48 -16.56
CA GLU A 5 10.87 -50.45 -15.56
C GLU A 5 10.00 -49.78 -14.51
N TYR A 6 10.43 -48.59 -14.00
CA TYR A 6 9.62 -47.81 -13.06
C TYR A 6 8.28 -47.42 -13.64
N LYS A 7 8.25 -46.92 -14.90
CA LYS A 7 6.98 -46.61 -15.58
C LYS A 7 6.06 -47.82 -15.74
N ARG A 8 6.63 -48.98 -16.06
CA ARG A 8 5.86 -50.22 -16.18
C ARG A 8 5.21 -50.61 -14.85
N ILE A 9 5.96 -50.53 -13.76
CA ILE A 9 5.44 -50.82 -12.41
C ILE A 9 4.38 -49.78 -12.01
N ALA A 10 4.61 -48.50 -12.22
CA ALA A 10 3.64 -47.43 -11.92
C ALA A 10 2.31 -47.66 -12.68
N ASN A 11 2.38 -48.04 -13.94
CA ASN A 11 1.19 -48.33 -14.73
C ASN A 11 0.45 -49.58 -14.24
N ALA A 12 1.16 -50.64 -13.83
CA ALA A 12 0.56 -51.81 -13.23
C ALA A 12 -0.13 -51.53 -11.89
N LEU A 13 0.47 -50.67 -11.05
CA LEU A 13 -0.13 -50.21 -9.79
C LEU A 13 -1.40 -49.36 -10.02
N LYS A 14 -1.42 -48.52 -11.04
CA LYS A 14 -2.61 -47.72 -11.41
C LYS A 14 -3.79 -48.56 -11.91
N MET A 15 -3.54 -49.76 -12.36
CA MET A 15 -4.59 -50.75 -12.73
C MET A 15 -5.25 -51.41 -11.52
N GLN A 16 -4.66 -51.29 -10.33
CA GLN A 16 -5.25 -51.83 -9.09
C GLN A 16 -6.45 -50.99 -8.62
N PRO A 17 -7.32 -51.54 -7.74
CA PRO A 17 -8.48 -50.79 -7.24
C PRO A 17 -8.11 -49.46 -6.62
N SER A 18 -8.62 -48.36 -7.18
CA SER A 18 -8.29 -46.98 -6.79
C SER A 18 -8.87 -46.52 -5.44
N ASN A 19 -9.70 -47.36 -4.80
CA ASN A 19 -10.28 -47.13 -3.48
C ASN A 19 -9.47 -47.79 -2.33
N LYS A 20 -8.41 -48.54 -2.64
CA LYS A 20 -7.58 -49.20 -1.63
C LYS A 20 -6.40 -48.34 -1.23
N TYR A 21 -6.15 -48.27 0.09
CA TYR A 21 -4.98 -47.58 0.65
C TYR A 21 -3.67 -48.13 0.06
N SER A 22 -3.52 -49.48 0.03
CA SER A 22 -2.30 -50.14 -0.45
C SER A 22 -1.92 -49.77 -1.89
N THR A 23 -2.89 -49.44 -2.75
CA THR A 23 -2.63 -49.01 -4.13
C THR A 23 -1.84 -47.69 -4.14
N TRP A 24 -2.29 -46.73 -3.39
CA TRP A 24 -1.69 -45.38 -3.37
C TRP A 24 -0.41 -45.32 -2.52
N ASP A 25 -0.35 -46.13 -1.44
CA ASP A 25 0.86 -46.29 -0.65
C ASP A 25 1.99 -46.90 -1.49
N ASN A 26 1.73 -48.00 -2.21
CA ASN A 26 2.71 -48.59 -3.12
C ASN A 26 3.16 -47.63 -4.22
N ILE A 27 2.28 -46.77 -4.76
CA ILE A 27 2.65 -45.74 -5.73
C ILE A 27 3.56 -44.68 -5.07
N MET A 28 3.29 -44.32 -3.82
CA MET A 28 4.13 -43.36 -3.09
C MET A 28 5.51 -43.95 -2.80
N GLN A 29 5.59 -45.20 -2.33
CA GLN A 29 6.88 -45.87 -2.10
C GLN A 29 7.68 -46.01 -3.40
N LEU A 30 7.01 -46.37 -4.50
CA LEU A 30 7.66 -46.39 -5.83
C LEU A 30 8.21 -45.03 -6.22
N CYS A 31 7.48 -43.98 -5.94
CA CYS A 31 7.88 -42.58 -6.22
C CYS A 31 9.15 -42.21 -5.43
N LEU A 32 9.22 -42.55 -4.14
CA LEU A 32 10.36 -42.30 -3.28
C LEU A 32 11.60 -43.06 -3.77
N ASN A 33 11.47 -44.37 -4.01
CA ASN A 33 12.55 -45.22 -4.52
C ASN A 33 13.07 -44.75 -5.89
N MET A 34 12.17 -44.31 -6.79
CA MET A 34 12.55 -43.73 -8.07
C MET A 34 13.43 -42.48 -7.92
N TYR A 35 13.06 -41.59 -6.99
CA TYR A 35 13.77 -40.37 -6.75
C TYR A 35 15.14 -40.60 -6.09
N GLU A 36 15.21 -41.55 -5.16
CA GLU A 36 16.47 -41.99 -4.53
C GLU A 36 17.42 -42.61 -5.54
N ASP A 37 16.91 -43.45 -6.45
CA ASP A 37 17.74 -44.06 -7.50
C ASP A 37 18.29 -43.04 -8.49
N ASN A 38 17.48 -42.07 -8.91
CA ASN A 38 17.92 -41.02 -9.82
C ASN A 38 16.99 -39.78 -9.76
N GLN A 39 17.57 -38.67 -9.33
CA GLN A 39 16.86 -37.38 -9.22
C GLN A 39 16.38 -36.82 -10.57
N ASP A 40 16.98 -37.23 -11.71
CA ASP A 40 16.50 -36.82 -13.04
C ASP A 40 15.05 -37.29 -13.32
N TYR A 41 14.55 -38.26 -12.56
CA TYR A 41 13.17 -38.74 -12.64
C TYR A 41 12.18 -37.83 -11.91
N LEU A 42 12.62 -36.75 -11.25
CA LEU A 42 11.82 -35.84 -10.44
C LEU A 42 10.52 -35.44 -11.12
N LYS A 43 10.55 -35.04 -12.38
CA LYS A 43 9.34 -34.60 -13.11
C LYS A 43 8.26 -35.68 -13.17
N TYR A 44 8.65 -36.94 -13.25
CA TYR A 44 7.70 -38.07 -13.23
C TYR A 44 7.25 -38.40 -11.81
N CYS A 45 8.17 -38.36 -10.85
CA CYS A 45 7.89 -38.53 -9.43
C CYS A 45 6.87 -37.52 -8.93
N LEU A 46 7.00 -36.24 -9.28
CA LEU A 46 6.02 -35.18 -8.96
C LEU A 46 4.63 -35.47 -9.56
N LYS A 47 4.54 -36.08 -10.75
CA LYS A 47 3.26 -36.51 -11.30
C LYS A 47 2.63 -37.68 -10.51
N LEU A 48 3.44 -38.59 -10.04
CA LEU A 48 2.97 -39.70 -9.19
C LEU A 48 2.52 -39.17 -7.83
N SER A 49 3.35 -38.37 -7.17
CA SER A 49 3.02 -37.79 -5.88
C SER A 49 1.74 -36.93 -5.94
N LYS A 50 1.57 -36.11 -6.97
CA LYS A 50 0.34 -35.35 -7.19
C LYS A 50 -0.89 -36.27 -7.30
N ALA A 51 -0.78 -37.42 -8.00
CA ALA A 51 -1.88 -38.36 -8.10
C ALA A 51 -2.19 -39.01 -6.75
N VAL A 52 -1.16 -39.36 -5.96
CA VAL A 52 -1.30 -39.85 -4.59
C VAL A 52 -1.99 -38.80 -3.71
N LYS A 53 -1.49 -37.58 -3.70
CA LYS A 53 -2.03 -36.45 -2.92
C LYS A 53 -3.52 -36.23 -3.17
N LEU A 54 -3.93 -36.13 -4.44
CA LEU A 54 -5.33 -35.90 -4.83
C LEU A 54 -6.24 -37.11 -4.47
N SER A 55 -5.74 -38.33 -4.64
CA SER A 55 -6.50 -39.52 -4.31
C SER A 55 -6.64 -39.72 -2.81
N ALA A 56 -5.57 -39.50 -2.06
CA ALA A 56 -5.58 -39.56 -0.60
C ALA A 56 -6.58 -38.52 -0.02
N GLN A 57 -6.56 -37.29 -0.51
CA GLN A 57 -7.51 -36.24 -0.09
C GLN A 57 -8.96 -36.65 -0.38
N ARG A 58 -9.26 -37.16 -1.57
CA ARG A 58 -10.61 -37.61 -1.96
C ARG A 58 -11.08 -38.78 -1.09
N LEU A 59 -10.20 -39.78 -0.86
CA LEU A 59 -10.56 -41.00 -0.11
C LEU A 59 -10.65 -40.71 1.39
N LEU A 60 -9.87 -39.79 1.94
CA LEU A 60 -10.03 -39.31 3.31
C LEU A 60 -11.43 -38.71 3.54
N LEU A 61 -11.90 -37.87 2.61
CA LEU A 61 -13.24 -37.29 2.69
C LEU A 61 -14.37 -38.33 2.56
N GLN A 62 -14.17 -39.37 1.72
CA GLN A 62 -15.17 -40.41 1.47
C GLN A 62 -15.22 -41.45 2.58
N ASN A 63 -14.08 -41.95 3.03
CA ASN A 63 -13.97 -43.14 3.87
C ASN A 63 -13.61 -42.82 5.33
N ARG A 64 -13.18 -41.60 5.65
CA ARG A 64 -12.68 -41.15 6.97
C ARG A 64 -11.56 -42.05 7.54
N ASP A 65 -10.78 -42.70 6.67
CA ASP A 65 -9.65 -43.55 7.06
C ASP A 65 -8.40 -42.68 7.24
N VAL A 66 -7.95 -42.53 8.47
CA VAL A 66 -6.82 -41.66 8.87
C VAL A 66 -5.51 -42.01 8.16
N ARG A 67 -5.34 -43.26 7.67
CA ARG A 67 -4.13 -43.63 6.91
C ARG A 67 -3.97 -42.81 5.64
N PHE A 68 -5.07 -42.34 5.04
CA PHE A 68 -5.01 -41.44 3.88
C PHE A 68 -4.54 -40.05 4.25
N GLU A 69 -4.71 -39.62 5.49
CA GLU A 69 -4.13 -38.35 5.97
C GLU A 69 -2.61 -38.41 6.01
N ASP A 70 -2.06 -39.52 6.57
CA ASP A 70 -0.60 -39.70 6.59
C ASP A 70 -0.03 -39.80 5.18
N LEU A 71 -0.70 -40.49 4.29
CA LEU A 71 -0.30 -40.64 2.89
C LEU A 71 -0.36 -39.28 2.14
N TYR A 72 -1.38 -38.46 2.42
CA TYR A 72 -1.47 -37.11 1.90
C TYR A 72 -0.25 -36.28 2.33
N TRP A 73 0.08 -36.30 3.63
CA TRP A 73 1.20 -35.53 4.14
C TRP A 73 2.56 -36.06 3.69
N GLN A 74 2.71 -37.36 3.44
CA GLN A 74 3.92 -37.90 2.80
C GLN A 74 4.10 -37.33 1.39
N ALA A 75 3.04 -37.29 0.59
CA ALA A 75 3.09 -36.72 -0.75
C ALA A 75 3.39 -35.23 -0.71
N VAL A 76 2.74 -34.46 0.18
CA VAL A 76 3.01 -33.03 0.35
C VAL A 76 4.46 -32.77 0.79
N LYS A 77 4.98 -33.58 1.73
CA LYS A 77 6.38 -33.47 2.18
C LYS A 77 7.37 -33.73 1.05
N PHE A 78 7.13 -34.75 0.23
CA PHE A 78 7.96 -35.05 -0.94
C PHE A 78 7.95 -33.89 -1.95
N GLU A 79 6.80 -33.28 -2.18
CA GLU A 79 6.64 -32.15 -3.10
C GLU A 79 7.24 -30.85 -2.57
N ALA A 80 7.28 -30.65 -1.25
CA ALA A 80 7.60 -29.38 -0.60
C ALA A 80 8.97 -28.77 -1.02
N PRO A 81 10.06 -29.50 -1.16
CA PRO A 81 11.33 -28.94 -1.66
C PRO A 81 11.23 -28.43 -3.11
N HIS A 82 10.26 -28.88 -3.90
CA HIS A 82 10.19 -28.66 -5.35
C HIS A 82 9.04 -27.74 -5.77
N LEU A 83 7.92 -27.75 -5.02
CA LEU A 83 6.69 -27.02 -5.33
C LEU A 83 6.34 -26.06 -4.20
N PHE A 84 6.25 -24.78 -4.51
CA PHE A 84 6.00 -23.75 -3.50
C PHE A 84 4.65 -23.89 -2.80
N ASP A 85 3.57 -24.28 -3.51
CA ASP A 85 2.26 -24.60 -2.90
C ASP A 85 2.37 -25.71 -1.83
N SER A 86 3.08 -26.79 -2.14
CA SER A 86 3.28 -27.90 -1.21
C SER A 86 4.22 -27.53 -0.06
N TYR A 87 5.22 -26.68 -0.32
CA TYR A 87 6.08 -26.11 0.72
C TYR A 87 5.24 -25.33 1.74
N LEU A 88 4.42 -24.40 1.30
CA LEU A 88 3.58 -23.59 2.17
C LEU A 88 2.60 -24.43 2.99
N LEU A 89 2.04 -25.47 2.41
CA LEU A 89 1.15 -26.39 3.13
C LEU A 89 1.88 -27.16 4.23
N TYR A 90 3.07 -27.71 3.92
CA TYR A 90 3.81 -28.54 4.87
C TYR A 90 4.50 -27.71 5.95
N LEU A 91 5.00 -26.55 5.58
CA LEU A 91 5.74 -25.65 6.47
C LEU A 91 4.99 -25.36 7.77
N GLU A 92 3.69 -25.05 7.67
CA GLU A 92 2.85 -24.66 8.80
C GLU A 92 2.02 -25.82 9.37
N ARG A 93 2.36 -27.07 9.04
CA ARG A 93 1.56 -28.25 9.44
C ARG A 93 1.33 -28.35 10.96
N LYS A 94 2.31 -27.95 11.76
CA LYS A 94 2.26 -28.01 13.24
C LYS A 94 1.38 -26.93 13.87
N ARG A 95 1.18 -25.80 13.17
CA ARG A 95 0.42 -24.67 13.69
C ARG A 95 -1.08 -24.94 13.70
N LEU A 96 -1.79 -24.30 14.63
CA LEU A 96 -3.25 -24.33 14.62
C LEU A 96 -3.78 -23.67 13.34
N GLU A 97 -4.91 -24.15 12.82
CA GLU A 97 -5.46 -23.68 11.53
C GLU A 97 -5.65 -22.15 11.49
N GLN A 98 -6.11 -21.57 12.58
CA GLN A 98 -6.32 -20.11 12.73
C GLN A 98 -5.03 -19.29 12.68
N ASP A 99 -3.89 -19.89 13.04
CA ASP A 99 -2.58 -19.24 13.10
C ASP A 99 -1.77 -19.45 11.80
N ARG A 100 -2.29 -20.29 10.90
CA ARG A 100 -1.65 -20.55 9.60
C ARG A 100 -1.86 -19.37 8.66
N PHE A 101 -0.79 -18.98 8.01
CA PHE A 101 -0.86 -17.99 6.93
C PHE A 101 -1.53 -18.55 5.67
N TYR A 102 -1.06 -19.73 5.21
CA TYR A 102 -1.36 -20.17 3.86
C TYR A 102 -2.70 -20.90 3.71
N SER A 103 -2.95 -21.90 4.53
CA SER A 103 -4.13 -22.77 4.37
C SER A 103 -5.46 -21.99 4.28
N PRO A 104 -5.73 -20.97 5.12
CA PRO A 104 -6.95 -20.18 5.03
C PRO A 104 -7.04 -19.31 3.78
N LYS A 105 -5.89 -18.90 3.21
CA LYS A 105 -5.78 -17.95 2.08
C LYS A 105 -5.53 -18.66 0.74
N ARG A 106 -5.26 -19.95 0.76
CA ARG A 106 -4.79 -20.72 -0.41
C ARG A 106 -5.65 -20.54 -1.65
N LYS A 107 -6.99 -20.55 -1.48
CA LYS A 107 -7.93 -20.41 -2.59
C LYS A 107 -7.76 -19.08 -3.30
N GLN A 108 -7.73 -17.97 -2.54
CA GLN A 108 -7.62 -16.61 -3.07
C GLN A 108 -6.23 -16.36 -3.67
N LEU A 109 -5.15 -16.73 -2.97
CA LEU A 109 -3.79 -16.55 -3.48
C LEU A 109 -3.54 -17.32 -4.79
N ASN A 110 -4.13 -18.53 -4.93
CA ASN A 110 -4.09 -19.27 -6.19
C ASN A 110 -5.02 -18.69 -7.26
N LYS A 111 -6.22 -18.18 -6.90
CA LYS A 111 -7.13 -17.49 -7.84
C LYS A 111 -6.40 -16.34 -8.55
N HIS A 112 -5.61 -15.58 -7.82
CA HIS A 112 -4.85 -14.44 -8.35
C HIS A 112 -3.49 -14.84 -8.97
N GLY A 113 -3.17 -16.13 -9.01
CA GLY A 113 -1.94 -16.63 -9.64
C GLY A 113 -0.65 -16.31 -8.90
N LEU A 114 -0.71 -15.85 -7.63
CA LEU A 114 0.47 -15.44 -6.86
C LEU A 114 1.44 -16.61 -6.62
N ILE A 115 0.91 -17.74 -6.18
CA ILE A 115 1.73 -18.94 -5.88
C ILE A 115 2.38 -19.48 -7.15
N GLN A 116 1.63 -19.52 -8.25
CA GLN A 116 2.17 -19.95 -9.53
C GLN A 116 3.21 -18.98 -10.07
N SER A 117 3.05 -17.66 -9.87
CA SER A 117 4.03 -16.67 -10.32
C SER A 117 5.35 -16.78 -9.54
N LEU A 118 5.29 -17.04 -8.24
CA LEU A 118 6.49 -17.32 -7.43
C LEU A 118 7.14 -18.65 -7.85
N GLN A 119 6.36 -19.68 -8.18
CA GLN A 119 6.90 -20.91 -8.77
C GLN A 119 7.53 -20.65 -10.15
N ASP A 120 6.91 -19.83 -10.99
CA ASP A 120 7.43 -19.46 -12.31
C ASP A 120 8.76 -18.68 -12.23
N MET A 121 8.95 -17.87 -11.17
CA MET A 121 10.24 -17.26 -10.86
C MET A 121 11.31 -18.34 -10.65
N GLU A 122 11.03 -19.37 -9.88
CA GLU A 122 11.99 -20.43 -9.57
C GLU A 122 12.18 -21.41 -10.75
N ASP A 123 11.19 -21.57 -11.60
CA ASP A 123 11.23 -22.38 -12.83
C ASP A 123 11.90 -21.67 -14.02
N ASP A 124 12.56 -20.52 -13.82
CA ASP A 124 13.24 -19.70 -14.83
C ASP A 124 12.30 -19.16 -15.96
N LYS A 125 11.01 -19.07 -15.67
CA LYS A 125 10.02 -18.50 -16.60
C LYS A 125 9.87 -16.99 -16.44
N LEU A 126 10.19 -16.48 -15.25
CA LEU A 126 10.13 -15.04 -14.92
C LEU A 126 11.46 -14.59 -14.35
N ASP A 127 11.87 -13.38 -14.70
CA ASP A 127 13.04 -12.70 -14.16
C ASP A 127 12.64 -11.54 -13.24
N ILE A 128 11.42 -10.99 -13.43
CA ILE A 128 10.85 -9.90 -12.62
C ILE A 128 9.40 -10.24 -12.26
N LEU A 129 9.09 -10.12 -10.98
CA LEU A 129 7.72 -10.25 -10.45
C LEU A 129 7.40 -9.07 -9.54
N SER A 130 6.29 -8.40 -9.81
CA SER A 130 5.74 -7.40 -8.89
C SER A 130 4.38 -7.86 -8.35
N ILE A 131 4.18 -7.70 -7.03
CA ILE A 131 2.93 -8.03 -6.34
C ILE A 131 2.49 -6.80 -5.53
N SER A 132 1.34 -6.25 -5.89
CA SER A 132 0.72 -5.12 -5.21
C SER A 132 -0.61 -5.54 -4.62
N MET A 133 -0.77 -5.33 -3.32
CA MET A 133 -1.98 -5.69 -2.55
C MET A 133 -2.20 -4.65 -1.44
N PRO A 134 -3.44 -4.50 -0.93
CA PRO A 134 -3.75 -3.61 0.19
C PRO A 134 -2.86 -3.81 1.42
N PRO A 135 -2.72 -2.79 2.28
CA PRO A 135 -2.07 -2.93 3.58
C PRO A 135 -2.72 -4.02 4.44
N GLY A 136 -1.94 -4.68 5.30
CA GLY A 136 -2.44 -5.71 6.21
C GLY A 136 -2.72 -7.08 5.58
N THR A 137 -2.73 -7.21 4.25
CA THR A 137 -3.00 -8.48 3.55
C THR A 137 -1.85 -9.50 3.64
N GLN A 138 -0.80 -9.17 4.39
CA GLN A 138 0.36 -10.04 4.69
C GLN A 138 1.24 -10.36 3.46
N LYS A 139 1.37 -9.43 2.53
CA LYS A 139 2.24 -9.56 1.36
C LYS A 139 3.70 -9.84 1.71
N THR A 140 4.27 -9.12 2.68
CA THR A 140 5.63 -9.35 3.19
C THR A 140 5.79 -10.74 3.84
N THR A 141 4.72 -11.30 4.45
CA THR A 141 4.75 -12.68 5.00
C THR A 141 4.90 -13.71 3.88
N LEU A 142 4.21 -13.53 2.76
CA LEU A 142 4.37 -14.39 1.58
C LEU A 142 5.81 -14.35 1.06
N GLU A 143 6.43 -13.16 1.04
CA GLU A 143 7.81 -12.97 0.62
C GLU A 143 8.81 -13.66 1.56
N LYS A 144 8.60 -13.57 2.90
CA LYS A 144 9.42 -14.29 3.89
C LYS A 144 9.36 -15.80 3.67
N PHE A 145 8.18 -16.35 3.41
CA PHE A 145 8.01 -17.77 3.13
C PHE A 145 8.70 -18.17 1.81
N PHE A 146 8.60 -17.33 0.78
CA PHE A 146 9.32 -17.58 -0.46
C PHE A 146 10.85 -17.54 -0.25
N CYS A 147 11.34 -16.52 0.45
CA CYS A 147 12.77 -16.39 0.78
C CYS A 147 13.28 -17.61 1.55
N SER A 148 12.54 -18.10 2.56
CA SER A 148 12.92 -19.28 3.34
C SER A 148 12.94 -20.57 2.49
N TRP A 149 12.02 -20.70 1.53
CA TRP A 149 12.01 -21.80 0.56
C TRP A 149 13.24 -21.76 -0.36
N ILE A 150 13.59 -20.59 -0.86
CA ILE A 150 14.78 -20.39 -1.71
C ILE A 150 16.07 -20.71 -0.95
N ILE A 151 16.20 -20.30 0.30
CA ILE A 151 17.36 -20.64 1.14
C ILE A 151 17.49 -22.15 1.29
N GLY A 152 16.39 -22.86 1.49
CA GLY A 152 16.40 -24.33 1.60
C GLY A 152 16.80 -25.04 0.31
N ARG A 153 16.36 -24.54 -0.83
CA ARG A 153 16.67 -25.10 -2.17
C ARG A 153 18.08 -24.78 -2.64
N HIS A 154 18.55 -23.59 -2.32
CA HIS A 154 19.83 -23.03 -2.81
C HIS A 154 20.67 -22.51 -1.65
N PRO A 155 21.10 -23.39 -0.73
CA PRO A 155 21.80 -22.97 0.48
C PRO A 155 23.18 -22.36 0.20
N ASP A 156 23.71 -22.48 -0.99
CA ASP A 156 24.98 -21.86 -1.40
C ASP A 156 24.80 -20.48 -2.05
N ASP A 157 23.60 -20.13 -2.45
CA ASP A 157 23.28 -18.85 -3.05
C ASP A 157 23.04 -17.75 -2.00
N PHE A 158 23.01 -16.49 -2.46
CA PHE A 158 22.82 -15.31 -1.63
C PHE A 158 21.85 -14.34 -2.27
N SER A 159 21.04 -13.71 -1.42
CA SER A 159 19.98 -12.81 -1.80
C SER A 159 20.07 -11.51 -0.99
N LEU A 160 19.47 -10.45 -1.52
CA LEU A 160 19.40 -9.14 -0.88
C LEU A 160 17.93 -8.73 -0.70
N PHE A 161 17.58 -8.32 0.51
CA PHE A 161 16.30 -7.67 0.81
C PHE A 161 16.53 -6.16 0.98
N PHE A 162 15.70 -5.35 0.30
CA PHE A 162 15.83 -3.91 0.25
C PHE A 162 14.47 -3.22 0.48
N SER A 163 14.39 -2.30 1.46
CA SER A 163 13.18 -1.57 1.80
C SER A 163 13.48 -0.10 2.13
N HIS A 164 12.44 0.75 2.21
CA HIS A 164 12.61 2.15 2.60
C HIS A 164 13.02 2.33 4.07
N SER A 165 12.66 1.42 4.96
CA SER A 165 12.85 1.58 6.41
C SER A 165 13.65 0.44 7.05
N GLY A 166 14.42 0.77 8.10
CA GLY A 166 15.15 -0.20 8.90
C GLY A 166 14.23 -1.12 9.72
N ASP A 167 13.04 -0.66 10.09
CA ASP A 167 12.08 -1.47 10.84
C ASP A 167 11.52 -2.61 9.97
N ILE A 168 11.23 -2.33 8.70
CA ILE A 168 10.76 -3.36 7.75
C ILE A 168 11.86 -4.37 7.48
N THR A 169 13.11 -3.93 7.29
CA THR A 169 14.24 -4.84 7.09
C THR A 169 14.43 -5.74 8.29
N ARG A 170 14.31 -5.19 9.50
CA ARG A 170 14.39 -5.93 10.75
C ARG A 170 13.26 -6.96 10.89
N MET A 171 12.02 -6.56 10.62
CA MET A 171 10.86 -7.46 10.64
C MET A 171 10.99 -8.60 9.63
N PHE A 172 11.58 -8.33 8.46
CA PHE A 172 11.84 -9.36 7.45
C PHE A 172 12.89 -10.36 7.93
N TYR A 173 14.04 -9.85 8.41
CA TYR A 173 15.12 -10.65 8.96
C TYR A 173 14.65 -11.55 10.11
N ASP A 174 13.96 -10.98 11.12
CA ASP A 174 13.46 -11.74 12.27
C ASP A 174 12.45 -12.81 11.83
N GLY A 175 11.58 -12.51 10.85
CA GLY A 175 10.62 -13.47 10.32
C GLY A 175 11.27 -14.62 9.55
N VAL A 176 12.30 -14.38 8.74
CA VAL A 176 13.05 -15.46 8.06
C VAL A 176 13.81 -16.31 9.07
N MET A 177 14.38 -15.70 10.11
CA MET A 177 15.01 -16.41 11.23
C MET A 177 14.03 -17.33 11.93
N ASP A 178 12.85 -16.83 12.30
CA ASP A 178 11.82 -17.62 12.96
C ASP A 178 11.38 -18.81 12.11
N ILE A 179 11.03 -18.60 10.84
CA ILE A 179 10.62 -19.67 9.93
C ILE A 179 11.67 -20.78 9.82
N THR A 180 12.94 -20.43 9.80
CA THR A 180 14.02 -21.39 9.52
C THR A 180 14.59 -22.07 10.76
N THR A 181 14.36 -21.52 11.96
CA THR A 181 14.96 -22.02 13.21
C THR A 181 13.95 -22.48 14.26
N ASN A 182 12.69 -21.99 14.21
CA ASN A 182 11.64 -22.36 15.15
C ASN A 182 10.95 -23.68 14.73
N SER A 183 11.49 -24.79 15.19
CA SER A 183 10.98 -26.12 14.88
C SER A 183 9.66 -26.48 15.56
N ASP A 184 9.23 -25.72 16.55
CA ASP A 184 7.95 -25.92 17.24
C ASP A 184 6.77 -25.43 16.38
N GLU A 185 6.99 -24.33 15.64
CA GLU A 185 5.98 -23.71 14.79
C GLU A 185 6.09 -24.16 13.32
N TYR A 186 7.30 -24.35 12.80
CA TYR A 186 7.55 -24.59 11.38
C TYR A 186 8.27 -25.89 11.11
N CYS A 187 7.86 -26.59 10.03
CA CYS A 187 8.49 -27.83 9.59
C CYS A 187 9.67 -27.61 8.63
N TRP A 188 10.32 -26.42 8.64
CA TRP A 188 11.35 -26.08 7.66
C TRP A 188 12.52 -27.08 7.64
N GLN A 189 13.03 -27.45 8.82
CA GLN A 189 14.14 -28.40 8.93
C GLN A 189 13.74 -29.84 8.50
N GLU A 190 12.43 -30.17 8.55
CA GLU A 190 11.93 -31.46 8.06
C GLU A 190 11.87 -31.51 6.52
N ILE A 191 11.68 -30.33 5.89
CA ILE A 191 11.66 -30.19 4.42
C ILE A 191 13.10 -30.17 3.87
N PHE A 192 14.02 -29.49 4.58
CA PHE A 192 15.42 -29.32 4.19
C PHE A 192 16.37 -29.87 5.25
N PRO A 193 16.43 -31.20 5.43
CA PRO A 193 17.18 -31.84 6.53
C PRO A 193 18.70 -31.62 6.44
N ASP A 194 19.22 -31.40 5.24
CA ASP A 194 20.66 -31.23 5.00
C ASP A 194 21.12 -29.76 5.11
N VAL A 195 20.19 -28.81 5.20
CA VAL A 195 20.50 -27.39 5.35
C VAL A 195 20.54 -27.00 6.81
N LYS A 196 21.72 -26.67 7.32
CA LYS A 196 21.94 -26.38 8.75
C LYS A 196 22.17 -24.90 8.98
N PHE A 197 21.48 -24.33 9.97
CA PHE A 197 21.78 -22.99 10.44
C PHE A 197 23.27 -22.89 10.86
N HIS A 198 23.97 -21.87 10.38
CA HIS A 198 25.39 -21.67 10.67
C HIS A 198 25.63 -20.45 11.56
N SER A 199 25.18 -19.28 11.15
CA SER A 199 25.42 -18.04 11.89
C SER A 199 24.49 -16.91 11.47
N THR A 200 24.32 -15.97 12.38
CA THR A 200 23.57 -14.72 12.14
C THR A 200 24.32 -13.51 12.69
N ASN A 201 24.02 -12.33 12.15
CA ASN A 201 24.46 -11.06 12.69
C ASN A 201 23.27 -10.08 12.71
N ALA A 202 22.65 -9.95 13.87
CA ALA A 202 21.47 -9.12 14.06
C ALA A 202 21.71 -7.61 13.78
N LYS A 203 22.94 -7.10 13.97
CA LYS A 203 23.28 -5.70 13.65
C LYS A 203 23.39 -5.45 12.15
N ARG A 204 23.78 -6.47 11.38
CA ARG A 204 23.91 -6.40 9.91
C ARG A 204 22.72 -7.05 9.20
N GLU A 205 21.79 -7.62 9.97
CA GLU A 205 20.62 -8.35 9.49
C GLU A 205 21.01 -9.40 8.42
N THR A 206 21.94 -10.28 8.78
CA THR A 206 22.46 -11.33 7.89
C THR A 206 22.28 -12.71 8.48
N ILE A 207 21.93 -13.69 7.63
CA ILE A 207 21.76 -15.10 8.00
C ILE A 207 22.59 -15.97 7.05
N ASN A 208 23.33 -16.94 7.62
CA ASN A 208 24.11 -17.92 6.89
C ASN A 208 23.71 -19.34 7.27
N PHE A 209 23.62 -20.19 6.25
CA PHE A 209 23.40 -21.63 6.38
C PHE A 209 24.62 -22.42 5.87
N ASN A 210 24.80 -23.63 6.37
CA ASN A 210 25.84 -24.60 6.11
C ASN A 210 27.26 -24.14 6.45
N LYS A 211 27.71 -22.96 5.98
CA LYS A 211 29.05 -22.42 6.18
C LYS A 211 29.04 -20.90 6.15
N TYR A 212 30.07 -20.28 6.68
CA TYR A 212 30.31 -18.85 6.46
C TYR A 212 30.61 -18.59 4.98
N LYS A 213 30.03 -17.50 4.46
CA LYS A 213 30.18 -17.06 3.07
C LYS A 213 30.55 -15.59 3.01
N PRO A 214 31.27 -15.13 1.96
CA PRO A 214 31.53 -13.71 1.74
C PRO A 214 30.25 -12.88 1.62
N PHE A 215 29.20 -13.47 1.04
CA PHE A 215 27.84 -12.91 0.98
C PHE A 215 26.88 -13.87 1.66
N SER A 216 26.05 -13.35 2.54
CA SER A 216 25.11 -14.15 3.34
C SER A 216 23.93 -14.65 2.51
N ASN A 217 23.33 -15.78 2.89
CA ASN A 217 22.15 -16.33 2.21
C ASN A 217 21.03 -15.31 2.08
N ILE A 218 20.82 -14.51 3.12
CA ILE A 218 20.03 -13.31 3.07
C ILE A 218 20.74 -12.19 3.83
N GLN A 219 20.72 -11.01 3.27
CA GLN A 219 21.11 -9.77 3.91
C GLN A 219 20.01 -8.74 3.70
N CYS A 220 19.59 -8.07 4.78
CA CYS A 220 18.59 -7.01 4.71
C CYS A 220 19.28 -5.64 4.82
N THR A 221 18.79 -4.65 4.07
CA THR A 221 19.34 -3.29 4.08
C THR A 221 18.26 -2.29 3.66
N SER A 222 18.30 -1.07 4.19
CA SER A 222 17.36 -0.01 3.86
C SER A 222 17.95 1.05 2.94
N VAL A 223 17.08 1.80 2.28
CA VAL A 223 17.43 2.98 1.47
C VAL A 223 18.30 3.94 2.28
N GLY A 224 19.41 4.39 1.69
CA GLY A 224 20.34 5.33 2.33
C GLY A 224 21.26 4.74 3.39
N SER A 225 21.23 3.42 3.63
CA SER A 225 22.15 2.79 4.57
C SER A 225 23.59 2.81 4.02
N LYS A 226 24.57 3.06 4.92
CA LYS A 226 26.01 3.11 4.55
C LYS A 226 26.62 1.76 4.18
N ASN A 227 25.84 0.69 4.14
CA ASN A 227 26.30 -0.68 3.86
C ASN A 227 26.31 -1.05 2.36
N ALA A 228 25.91 -0.16 1.50
CA ALA A 228 25.70 -0.37 0.07
C ALA A 228 26.92 -0.96 -0.71
N GLY A 229 28.14 -0.78 -0.24
CA GLY A 229 29.35 -1.29 -0.93
C GLY A 229 29.70 -2.76 -0.72
N LYS A 230 29.06 -3.47 0.24
CA LYS A 230 29.52 -4.77 0.75
C LYS A 230 28.56 -5.94 0.48
N VAL A 231 27.51 -5.73 -0.29
CA VAL A 231 26.45 -6.71 -0.53
C VAL A 231 26.35 -7.08 -2.00
N ARG A 232 25.99 -8.34 -2.27
CA ARG A 232 25.71 -8.87 -3.62
C ARG A 232 24.53 -9.83 -3.53
N ALA A 233 23.83 -10.02 -4.65
CA ALA A 233 22.80 -11.03 -4.82
C ALA A 233 23.03 -11.78 -6.14
N ASN A 234 23.11 -13.11 -6.07
CA ASN A 234 23.15 -13.97 -7.24
C ASN A 234 21.82 -14.70 -7.48
N ARG A 235 20.94 -14.77 -6.45
CA ARG A 235 19.66 -15.48 -6.59
C ARG A 235 18.48 -14.55 -6.69
N TYR A 236 18.20 -13.75 -5.64
CA TYR A 236 17.08 -12.81 -5.61
C TYR A 236 17.46 -11.46 -5.03
N LEU A 237 16.94 -10.41 -5.66
CA LEU A 237 16.79 -9.09 -5.09
C LEU A 237 15.30 -8.92 -4.72
N TYR A 238 15.02 -8.80 -3.43
CA TYR A 238 13.70 -8.50 -2.88
C TYR A 238 13.61 -7.01 -2.60
N CYS A 239 12.57 -6.35 -3.11
CA CYS A 239 12.30 -4.93 -2.88
C CYS A 239 10.89 -4.79 -2.27
N ASP A 240 10.82 -4.47 -0.99
CA ASP A 240 9.55 -4.32 -0.26
C ASP A 240 9.32 -2.87 0.15
N ASP A 241 8.19 -2.29 -0.26
CA ASP A 241 7.73 -0.94 0.04
C ASP A 241 8.86 0.11 0.02
N LEU A 242 9.32 0.50 -1.19
CA LEU A 242 10.39 1.49 -1.35
C LEU A 242 9.95 2.93 -1.12
N ILE A 243 8.64 3.19 -1.00
CA ILE A 243 8.02 4.49 -0.73
C ILE A 243 7.37 4.45 0.64
N GLY A 244 7.67 5.46 1.47
CA GLY A 244 7.17 5.54 2.85
C GLY A 244 5.74 6.06 2.99
N GLY A 245 5.06 6.46 1.90
CA GLY A 245 3.68 6.93 1.93
C GLY A 245 3.38 8.02 0.90
N ILE A 246 2.19 8.64 1.04
CA ILE A 246 1.66 9.59 0.07
C ILE A 246 2.53 10.85 -0.09
N GLU A 247 3.14 11.36 0.98
CA GLU A 247 4.00 12.56 0.91
C GLU A 247 5.21 12.35 0.01
N GLU A 248 5.83 11.17 0.06
CA GLU A 248 6.92 10.82 -0.84
C GLU A 248 6.42 10.59 -2.26
N ALA A 249 5.24 9.99 -2.42
CA ALA A 249 4.64 9.67 -3.70
C ALA A 249 4.24 10.91 -4.52
N LEU A 250 3.85 11.99 -3.85
CA LEU A 250 3.51 13.26 -4.47
C LEU A 250 4.75 14.11 -4.85
N ASN A 251 5.92 13.77 -4.29
CA ASN A 251 7.15 14.53 -4.53
C ASN A 251 7.99 13.90 -5.64
N LYS A 252 7.97 14.51 -6.83
CA LYS A 252 8.73 14.03 -7.99
C LYS A 252 10.23 13.88 -7.70
N ASN A 253 10.83 14.80 -6.95
CA ASN A 253 12.27 14.74 -6.65
C ASN A 253 12.60 13.54 -5.77
N ILE A 254 11.70 13.17 -4.85
CA ILE A 254 11.86 11.97 -4.03
C ILE A 254 11.71 10.72 -4.91
N LEU A 255 10.70 10.65 -5.79
CA LEU A 255 10.53 9.52 -6.71
C LEU A 255 11.73 9.34 -7.65
N ASP A 256 12.26 10.45 -8.21
CA ASP A 256 13.47 10.41 -9.04
C ASP A 256 14.72 10.02 -8.25
N LYS A 257 14.81 10.43 -6.99
CA LYS A 257 15.89 10.00 -6.07
C LYS A 257 15.78 8.50 -5.76
N LEU A 258 14.59 8.00 -5.44
CA LEU A 258 14.33 6.57 -5.17
C LEU A 258 14.65 5.71 -6.39
N TRP A 259 14.26 6.15 -7.59
CA TRP A 259 14.62 5.46 -8.83
C TRP A 259 16.13 5.37 -9.03
N ARG A 260 16.87 6.46 -8.77
CA ARG A 260 18.34 6.44 -8.82
C ARG A 260 18.93 5.49 -7.79
N ILE A 261 18.45 5.54 -6.53
CA ILE A 261 18.90 4.65 -5.45
C ILE A 261 18.61 3.20 -5.80
N TYR A 262 17.41 2.89 -6.31
CA TYR A 262 17.10 1.55 -6.79
C TYR A 262 18.13 1.10 -7.85
N GLY A 263 18.45 1.93 -8.83
CA GLY A 263 19.45 1.63 -9.87
C GLY A 263 20.86 1.46 -9.33
N THR A 264 21.32 2.37 -8.45
CA THR A 264 22.72 2.43 -7.99
C THR A 264 22.98 1.58 -6.74
N ASP A 265 22.03 1.44 -5.84
CA ASP A 265 22.26 0.79 -4.55
C ASP A 265 21.65 -0.61 -4.45
N ALA A 266 20.57 -0.89 -5.18
CA ALA A 266 19.93 -2.21 -5.20
C ALA A 266 20.28 -2.99 -6.49
N LYS A 267 19.90 -2.48 -7.67
CA LYS A 267 20.07 -3.20 -8.95
C LYS A 267 21.53 -3.50 -9.29
N GLN A 268 22.47 -2.61 -9.01
CA GLN A 268 23.91 -2.84 -9.20
C GLN A 268 24.49 -3.96 -8.31
N ARG A 269 23.76 -4.41 -7.28
CA ARG A 269 24.18 -5.52 -6.42
C ARG A 269 23.86 -6.88 -7.02
N LYS A 270 23.00 -6.92 -8.01
CA LYS A 270 22.68 -8.15 -8.74
C LYS A 270 23.89 -8.66 -9.51
N MET A 271 24.07 -9.94 -9.45
CA MET A 271 24.94 -10.68 -10.38
C MET A 271 24.10 -11.16 -11.57
N ASP A 272 24.77 -11.63 -12.61
CA ASP A 272 24.10 -12.21 -13.77
C ASP A 272 23.18 -13.39 -13.35
N GLY A 273 21.98 -13.45 -13.93
CA GLY A 273 20.95 -14.43 -13.58
C GLY A 273 20.18 -14.15 -12.28
N CYS A 274 20.53 -13.11 -11.51
CA CYS A 274 19.76 -12.73 -10.32
C CYS A 274 18.40 -12.13 -10.70
N LYS A 275 17.32 -12.61 -10.07
CA LYS A 275 15.93 -12.22 -10.33
C LYS A 275 15.48 -11.14 -9.36
N GLU A 276 14.35 -10.49 -9.68
CA GLU A 276 13.78 -9.42 -8.85
C GLU A 276 12.35 -9.72 -8.44
N ILE A 277 12.05 -9.49 -7.15
CA ILE A 277 10.69 -9.50 -6.63
C ILE A 277 10.42 -8.14 -6.00
N HIS A 278 9.36 -7.49 -6.42
CA HIS A 278 8.91 -6.19 -5.92
C HIS A 278 7.56 -6.36 -5.23
N ILE A 279 7.50 -6.06 -3.95
CA ILE A 279 6.27 -6.05 -3.17
C ILE A 279 6.02 -4.63 -2.70
N ALA A 280 4.87 -4.06 -3.04
CA ALA A 280 4.53 -2.72 -2.59
C ALA A 280 3.04 -2.43 -2.71
N THR A 281 2.63 -1.36 -2.03
CA THR A 281 1.42 -0.63 -2.35
C THR A 281 1.74 0.37 -3.46
N ARG A 282 0.84 0.55 -4.42
CA ARG A 282 1.04 1.44 -5.58
C ARG A 282 0.60 2.85 -5.25
N TRP A 283 1.55 3.76 -5.15
CA TRP A 283 1.28 5.15 -4.81
C TRP A 283 1.27 6.11 -6.01
N SER A 284 2.17 5.89 -6.97
CA SER A 284 2.34 6.76 -8.13
C SER A 284 2.68 5.93 -9.37
N VAL A 285 2.24 6.39 -10.54
CA VAL A 285 2.67 5.80 -11.82
C VAL A 285 4.18 5.98 -12.05
N HIS A 286 4.82 6.91 -11.34
CA HIS A 286 6.25 7.16 -11.41
C HIS A 286 7.05 6.54 -10.25
N ASP A 287 6.42 5.69 -9.43
CA ASP A 287 7.14 4.87 -8.46
C ASP A 287 8.04 3.83 -9.16
N VAL A 288 8.87 3.12 -8.40
CA VAL A 288 9.80 2.15 -8.98
C VAL A 288 9.06 1.08 -9.79
N ILE A 289 7.91 0.59 -9.29
CA ILE A 289 7.11 -0.43 -9.99
C ILE A 289 6.48 0.15 -11.26
N GLY A 290 5.94 1.38 -11.23
CA GLY A 290 5.39 2.03 -12.41
C GLY A 290 6.42 2.17 -13.54
N ARG A 291 7.62 2.65 -13.20
CA ARG A 291 8.72 2.74 -14.18
C ARG A 291 9.19 1.37 -14.69
N LEU A 292 9.12 0.34 -13.86
CA LEU A 292 9.42 -1.04 -14.31
C LEU A 292 8.33 -1.57 -15.24
N ILE A 293 7.07 -1.24 -15.01
CA ILE A 293 5.97 -1.59 -15.93
C ILE A 293 6.26 -0.98 -17.32
N ASP A 294 6.57 0.31 -17.38
CA ASP A 294 6.89 1.01 -18.64
C ASP A 294 8.09 0.39 -19.37
N ILE A 295 9.16 0.05 -18.62
CA ILE A 295 10.40 -0.50 -19.19
C ILE A 295 10.21 -1.93 -19.69
N TYR A 296 9.40 -2.74 -19.00
CA TYR A 296 9.22 -4.16 -19.29
C TYR A 296 7.86 -4.47 -19.94
N GLU A 297 7.18 -3.47 -20.49
CA GLU A 297 5.96 -3.66 -21.26
C GLU A 297 6.18 -4.67 -22.39
N GLY A 298 5.32 -5.68 -22.48
CA GLY A 298 5.41 -6.74 -23.51
C GLY A 298 6.54 -7.75 -23.29
N ASN A 299 7.24 -7.72 -22.17
CA ASN A 299 8.26 -8.72 -21.86
C ASN A 299 7.65 -9.92 -21.12
N ASP A 300 7.65 -11.09 -21.75
CA ASP A 300 7.09 -12.34 -21.21
C ASP A 300 7.78 -12.81 -19.90
N LYS A 301 8.98 -12.31 -19.60
CA LYS A 301 9.75 -12.62 -18.39
C LYS A 301 9.49 -11.65 -17.24
N ALA A 302 8.61 -10.67 -17.42
CA ALA A 302 8.19 -9.75 -16.38
C ALA A 302 6.67 -9.90 -16.14
N ARG A 303 6.28 -9.98 -14.86
CA ARG A 303 4.86 -10.08 -14.47
C ARG A 303 4.54 -9.09 -13.36
N PHE A 304 3.50 -8.32 -13.58
CA PHE A 304 3.01 -7.31 -12.63
C PHE A 304 1.58 -7.68 -12.22
N ILE A 305 1.38 -7.92 -10.93
CA ILE A 305 0.09 -8.33 -10.35
C ILE A 305 -0.34 -7.25 -9.37
N ALA A 306 -1.50 -6.65 -9.62
CA ALA A 306 -2.16 -5.73 -8.71
C ALA A 306 -3.54 -6.31 -8.35
N ILE A 307 -3.80 -6.47 -7.05
CA ILE A 307 -5.05 -7.04 -6.55
C ILE A 307 -5.75 -5.97 -5.73
N PRO A 308 -6.89 -5.43 -6.21
CA PRO A 308 -7.68 -4.47 -5.45
C PRO A 308 -8.36 -5.13 -4.24
N ASP A 309 -8.85 -4.33 -3.33
CA ASP A 309 -9.65 -4.73 -2.15
C ASP A 309 -10.87 -5.59 -2.54
N ILE A 310 -11.69 -5.06 -3.43
CA ILE A 310 -12.93 -5.68 -3.91
C ILE A 310 -12.77 -6.06 -5.38
N ASP A 311 -13.21 -7.25 -5.73
CA ASP A 311 -13.26 -7.72 -7.12
C ASP A 311 -14.29 -6.87 -7.90
N PRO A 312 -13.90 -6.10 -8.93
CA PRO A 312 -14.81 -5.19 -9.63
C PRO A 312 -15.90 -5.91 -10.42
N VAL A 313 -15.76 -7.21 -10.66
CA VAL A 313 -16.73 -8.02 -11.42
C VAL A 313 -17.76 -8.66 -10.49
N THR A 314 -17.30 -9.21 -9.35
CA THR A 314 -18.19 -9.95 -8.43
C THR A 314 -18.71 -9.10 -7.28
N GLY A 315 -18.05 -7.98 -6.95
CA GLY A 315 -18.35 -7.17 -5.77
C GLY A 315 -17.92 -7.84 -4.45
N GLU A 316 -17.22 -8.97 -4.51
CA GLU A 316 -16.72 -9.68 -3.34
C GLU A 316 -15.34 -9.18 -2.93
N SER A 317 -15.02 -9.25 -1.64
CA SER A 317 -13.67 -8.98 -1.16
C SER A 317 -12.67 -10.01 -1.69
N ASN A 318 -11.54 -9.53 -2.22
CA ASN A 318 -10.44 -10.40 -2.62
C ASN A 318 -9.67 -10.97 -1.42
N PHE A 319 -9.94 -10.48 -0.20
CA PHE A 319 -9.21 -10.78 1.02
C PHE A 319 -10.09 -11.28 2.16
N ASP A 320 -11.31 -11.73 1.86
CA ASP A 320 -12.19 -12.37 2.84
C ASP A 320 -11.74 -13.80 3.11
N TYR A 321 -10.83 -13.94 4.05
CA TYR A 321 -10.26 -15.22 4.48
C TYR A 321 -11.03 -15.78 5.68
N LYS A 322 -11.02 -17.07 5.84
CA LYS A 322 -11.66 -17.77 6.99
C LYS A 322 -11.19 -17.20 8.34
N TYR A 323 -9.92 -16.81 8.44
CA TYR A 323 -9.31 -16.20 9.62
C TYR A 323 -8.54 -14.95 9.19
N ASN A 324 -8.66 -13.87 9.97
CA ASN A 324 -7.95 -12.60 9.73
C ASN A 324 -8.14 -12.05 8.30
N GLY A 325 -9.34 -12.23 7.75
CA GLY A 325 -9.73 -11.68 6.47
C GLY A 325 -10.35 -10.28 6.60
N PHE A 326 -10.55 -9.64 5.47
CA PHE A 326 -11.17 -8.33 5.35
C PHE A 326 -12.47 -8.44 4.56
N SER A 327 -13.58 -8.11 5.21
CA SER A 327 -14.91 -8.11 4.58
C SER A 327 -15.08 -6.90 3.66
N VAL A 328 -16.12 -6.92 2.84
CA VAL A 328 -16.54 -5.74 2.04
C VAL A 328 -16.88 -4.56 2.94
N ASP A 329 -17.56 -4.80 4.07
CA ASP A 329 -17.93 -3.75 5.03
C ASP A 329 -16.69 -3.09 5.65
N PHE A 330 -15.63 -3.87 5.92
CA PHE A 330 -14.36 -3.30 6.37
C PHE A 330 -13.78 -2.32 5.35
N PHE A 331 -13.76 -2.68 4.09
CA PHE A 331 -13.23 -1.80 3.04
C PHE A 331 -14.08 -0.55 2.83
N HIS A 332 -15.41 -0.67 2.91
CA HIS A 332 -16.29 0.50 2.87
C HIS A 332 -16.07 1.45 4.05
N ASP A 333 -15.81 0.94 5.24
CA ASP A 333 -15.48 1.78 6.41
C ASP A 333 -14.15 2.53 6.20
N GLN A 334 -13.13 1.85 5.63
CA GLN A 334 -11.88 2.51 5.26
C GLN A 334 -12.08 3.61 4.20
N GLU A 335 -12.94 3.36 3.20
CA GLU A 335 -13.26 4.33 2.14
C GLU A 335 -13.96 5.59 2.70
N LEU A 336 -14.80 5.43 3.73
CA LEU A 336 -15.47 6.55 4.40
C LEU A 336 -14.53 7.39 5.27
N THR A 337 -13.46 6.81 5.78
CA THR A 337 -12.57 7.46 6.75
C THR A 337 -11.29 8.03 6.13
N MET A 338 -10.95 7.62 4.92
CA MET A 338 -9.77 8.07 4.19
C MET A 338 -10.11 9.11 3.12
N ASP A 339 -9.12 9.91 2.75
CA ASP A 339 -9.22 10.69 1.51
C ASP A 339 -9.22 9.75 0.29
N GLU A 340 -9.91 10.18 -0.76
CA GLU A 340 -10.15 9.38 -1.96
C GLU A 340 -8.85 8.93 -2.65
N ILE A 341 -7.83 9.79 -2.65
CA ILE A 341 -6.55 9.48 -3.31
C ILE A 341 -5.80 8.40 -2.55
N SER A 342 -5.68 8.55 -1.23
CA SER A 342 -5.03 7.54 -0.37
C SER A 342 -5.75 6.20 -0.45
N TYR A 343 -7.09 6.20 -0.44
CA TYR A 343 -7.87 4.97 -0.56
C TYR A 343 -7.64 4.27 -1.91
N LYS A 344 -7.67 5.02 -3.02
CA LYS A 344 -7.39 4.48 -4.36
C LYS A 344 -6.00 3.86 -4.46
N CYS A 345 -4.98 4.54 -3.95
CA CYS A 345 -3.61 4.02 -3.94
C CYS A 345 -3.48 2.75 -3.08
N LEU A 346 -3.96 2.82 -1.83
CA LEU A 346 -3.75 1.76 -0.83
C LEU A 346 -4.58 0.52 -1.10
N TYR A 347 -5.86 0.70 -1.47
CA TYR A 347 -6.82 -0.40 -1.52
C TYR A 347 -7.21 -0.80 -2.93
N LYS A 348 -7.38 0.17 -3.86
CA LYS A 348 -7.71 -0.14 -5.27
C LYS A 348 -6.47 -0.49 -6.10
N ASN A 349 -5.25 -0.19 -5.62
CA ASN A 349 -4.01 -0.23 -6.40
C ASN A 349 -4.06 0.67 -7.65
N GLU A 350 -4.77 1.79 -7.55
CA GLU A 350 -4.87 2.83 -8.57
C GLU A 350 -3.89 3.96 -8.21
N PRO A 351 -2.65 3.95 -8.77
CA PRO A 351 -1.64 4.93 -8.42
C PRO A 351 -1.99 6.32 -8.96
N ILE A 352 -1.42 7.36 -8.34
CA ILE A 352 -1.62 8.75 -8.76
C ILE A 352 -1.04 8.94 -10.17
N GLU A 353 -1.89 9.36 -11.10
CA GLU A 353 -1.54 9.60 -12.50
C GLU A 353 -1.50 11.08 -12.89
N ARG A 354 -1.90 11.98 -11.98
CA ARG A 354 -2.12 13.39 -12.30
C ARG A 354 -0.87 14.11 -12.81
N GLU A 355 -0.94 14.56 -14.05
CA GLU A 355 -0.03 15.49 -14.69
C GLU A 355 -0.80 16.76 -15.10
N GLY A 356 -0.19 17.96 -14.90
CA GLY A 356 -0.77 19.23 -15.33
C GLY A 356 -1.46 20.03 -14.22
N LEU A 357 -2.52 20.76 -14.59
CA LEU A 357 -3.26 21.64 -13.67
C LEU A 357 -4.11 20.81 -12.71
N LEU A 358 -4.04 21.16 -11.42
CA LEU A 358 -4.83 20.48 -10.38
C LEU A 358 -6.32 20.76 -10.50
N TYR A 359 -6.66 22.00 -10.92
CA TYR A 359 -8.01 22.47 -11.13
C TYR A 359 -8.16 22.94 -12.57
N THR A 360 -9.09 22.39 -13.32
CA THR A 360 -9.50 22.90 -14.63
C THR A 360 -10.85 23.60 -14.51
N ASP A 361 -11.14 24.53 -15.41
CA ASP A 361 -12.39 25.31 -15.35
C ASP A 361 -13.63 24.42 -15.53
N GLU A 362 -13.49 23.36 -16.33
CA GLU A 362 -14.52 22.39 -16.61
C GLU A 362 -14.88 21.51 -15.40
N GLU A 363 -13.92 21.28 -14.51
CA GLU A 363 -14.13 20.47 -13.30
C GLU A 363 -14.78 21.26 -12.15
N LEU A 364 -14.70 22.60 -12.17
CA LEU A 364 -15.24 23.42 -11.09
C LEU A 364 -16.74 23.64 -11.22
N ARG A 365 -17.46 23.37 -10.14
CA ARG A 365 -18.91 23.68 -10.06
C ARG A 365 -19.13 25.18 -10.04
N ARG A 366 -20.07 25.68 -10.84
CA ARG A 366 -20.36 27.11 -10.99
C ARG A 366 -21.77 27.45 -10.57
N PHE A 367 -21.96 28.66 -10.06
CA PHE A 367 -23.28 29.22 -9.76
C PHE A 367 -23.44 30.65 -10.31
N ILE A 368 -24.67 31.03 -10.62
CA ILE A 368 -25.08 32.39 -10.98
C ILE A 368 -25.97 32.96 -9.88
N THR A 369 -26.83 32.14 -9.31
CA THR A 369 -27.76 32.52 -8.23
C THR A 369 -27.57 31.60 -7.04
N LEU A 370 -27.75 32.15 -5.84
CA LEU A 370 -27.75 31.38 -4.61
C LEU A 370 -29.09 30.62 -4.44
N PRO A 371 -29.08 29.52 -3.68
CA PRO A 371 -30.31 28.85 -3.26
C PRO A 371 -31.26 29.80 -2.52
N LEU A 372 -32.55 29.52 -2.59
CA LEU A 372 -33.56 30.27 -1.84
C LEU A 372 -33.46 29.98 -0.33
N GLY A 373 -33.54 31.02 0.48
CA GLY A 373 -33.50 30.94 1.94
C GLY A 373 -32.16 31.36 2.53
N GLU A 374 -32.09 31.37 3.86
CA GLU A 374 -30.85 31.71 4.58
C GLU A 374 -29.86 30.54 4.54
N PRO A 375 -28.54 30.79 4.47
CA PRO A 375 -27.55 29.75 4.54
C PRO A 375 -27.51 29.10 5.94
N ASP A 376 -27.20 27.82 6.00
CA ASP A 376 -27.02 27.09 7.26
C ASP A 376 -25.90 27.66 8.12
N ALA A 377 -24.83 28.16 7.46
CA ALA A 377 -23.69 28.82 8.09
C ALA A 377 -22.93 29.69 7.07
N ILE A 378 -22.22 30.72 7.57
CA ILE A 378 -21.30 31.55 6.80
C ILE A 378 -19.91 31.40 7.43
N LEU A 379 -19.00 30.81 6.67
CA LEU A 379 -17.72 30.30 7.15
C LEU A 379 -16.55 30.94 6.37
N GLY A 380 -15.41 31.07 7.04
CA GLY A 380 -14.17 31.49 6.42
C GLY A 380 -12.97 30.77 7.00
N ILE A 381 -11.90 30.66 6.21
CA ILE A 381 -10.59 30.26 6.68
C ILE A 381 -9.56 31.23 6.11
N CYS A 382 -8.69 31.75 6.95
CA CYS A 382 -7.68 32.72 6.54
C CYS A 382 -6.30 32.06 6.51
N ASP A 383 -5.70 31.99 5.32
CA ASP A 383 -4.27 31.75 5.17
C ASP A 383 -3.53 33.10 5.30
N THR A 384 -2.65 33.17 6.30
CA THR A 384 -1.99 34.43 6.66
C THR A 384 -0.66 34.58 5.93
N LYS A 385 -0.44 35.72 5.29
CA LYS A 385 0.81 36.07 4.61
C LYS A 385 2.00 36.02 5.58
N ASN A 386 3.06 35.37 5.17
CA ASN A 386 4.23 35.19 6.02
C ASN A 386 5.41 36.08 5.64
N THR A 387 5.85 36.04 4.40
CA THR A 387 6.94 36.90 3.83
C THR A 387 6.96 36.76 2.31
N GLY A 388 7.41 37.80 1.61
CA GLY A 388 7.68 37.74 0.17
C GLY A 388 6.46 37.95 -0.73
N THR A 389 6.27 37.10 -1.74
CA THR A 389 5.24 37.23 -2.80
C THR A 389 3.91 36.56 -2.44
N ASP A 390 3.77 36.02 -1.22
CA ASP A 390 2.55 35.34 -0.78
C ASP A 390 1.39 36.34 -0.61
N SER A 391 0.16 35.85 -0.80
CA SER A 391 -1.06 36.65 -0.66
C SER A 391 -1.83 36.24 0.59
N MET A 392 -2.43 37.18 1.29
CA MET A 392 -3.42 36.89 2.31
C MET A 392 -4.70 36.43 1.61
N PHE A 393 -5.19 35.24 1.96
CA PHE A 393 -6.39 34.68 1.36
C PHE A 393 -7.44 34.35 2.42
N LEU A 394 -8.62 34.97 2.29
CA LEU A 394 -9.81 34.66 3.09
C LEU A 394 -11.02 34.53 2.17
N PRO A 395 -11.53 33.29 1.91
CA PRO A 395 -12.81 33.09 1.24
C PRO A 395 -14.00 33.26 2.17
N CYS A 396 -15.11 33.79 1.66
CA CYS A 396 -16.42 33.79 2.28
C CYS A 396 -17.26 32.69 1.65
N LEU A 397 -17.62 31.67 2.44
CA LEU A 397 -18.36 30.49 1.98
C LEU A 397 -19.69 30.36 2.70
N LEU A 398 -20.78 30.38 1.93
CA LEU A 398 -22.14 30.15 2.40
C LEU A 398 -22.48 28.67 2.31
N LYS A 399 -22.81 28.04 3.42
CA LYS A 399 -23.22 26.64 3.47
C LYS A 399 -24.70 26.48 3.20
N TYR A 400 -25.04 25.60 2.26
CA TYR A 400 -26.41 25.11 2.01
C TYR A 400 -26.36 23.58 1.89
N GLY A 401 -26.77 22.87 2.94
CA GLY A 401 -26.67 21.43 3.01
C GLY A 401 -25.20 20.95 2.97
N ASN A 402 -24.84 20.23 1.92
CA ASN A 402 -23.48 19.72 1.71
C ASN A 402 -22.65 20.60 0.75
N ASP A 403 -23.20 21.68 0.23
CA ASP A 403 -22.58 22.57 -0.75
C ASP A 403 -22.16 23.89 -0.09
N TYR A 404 -21.01 24.41 -0.55
CA TYR A 404 -20.39 25.65 -0.06
C TYR A 404 -20.23 26.63 -1.21
N TYR A 405 -20.98 27.73 -1.17
CA TYR A 405 -20.97 28.76 -2.21
C TYR A 405 -19.93 29.82 -1.86
N LEU A 406 -18.83 29.89 -2.61
CA LEU A 406 -17.82 30.93 -2.46
C LEU A 406 -18.34 32.21 -3.10
N THR A 407 -18.86 33.12 -2.27
CA THR A 407 -19.53 34.32 -2.73
C THR A 407 -18.61 35.55 -2.80
N ASP A 408 -17.57 35.60 -1.96
CA ASP A 408 -16.63 36.69 -1.92
C ASP A 408 -15.29 36.24 -1.33
N CYS A 409 -14.22 37.04 -1.49
CA CYS A 409 -12.93 36.75 -0.86
C CYS A 409 -12.06 38.01 -0.76
N VAL A 410 -11.13 37.98 0.20
CA VAL A 410 -9.91 38.79 0.16
C VAL A 410 -8.80 37.92 -0.45
N CYS A 411 -8.15 38.44 -1.51
CA CYS A 411 -6.96 37.86 -2.12
C CYS A 411 -5.96 39.00 -2.34
N ASP A 412 -5.19 39.32 -1.28
CA ASP A 412 -4.43 40.56 -1.18
C ASP A 412 -2.92 40.33 -1.02
N ASP A 413 -2.14 40.86 -1.96
CA ASP A 413 -0.68 40.83 -1.98
C ASP A 413 -0.06 42.13 -1.42
N ASN A 414 -0.86 43.04 -0.85
CA ASN A 414 -0.37 44.31 -0.28
C ASN A 414 0.69 44.04 0.80
N THR A 415 1.69 44.91 0.85
CA THR A 415 2.76 44.87 1.85
C THR A 415 2.41 45.56 3.16
N ASP A 416 1.34 46.37 3.19
CA ASP A 416 0.82 47.00 4.39
C ASP A 416 -0.17 46.10 5.11
N TYR A 417 0.28 45.51 6.22
CA TYR A 417 -0.54 44.62 7.05
C TYR A 417 -1.78 45.33 7.63
N GLY A 418 -1.73 46.62 7.91
CA GLY A 418 -2.90 47.37 8.39
C GLY A 418 -4.02 47.36 7.36
N VAL A 419 -3.70 47.60 6.09
CA VAL A 419 -4.66 47.52 4.98
C VAL A 419 -5.24 46.12 4.83
N GLN A 420 -4.41 45.08 4.94
CA GLN A 420 -4.88 43.69 4.86
C GLN A 420 -5.83 43.34 6.00
N TYR A 421 -5.53 43.74 7.24
CA TYR A 421 -6.38 43.50 8.40
C TYR A 421 -7.72 44.22 8.30
N GLU A 422 -7.72 45.49 7.83
CA GLU A 422 -8.95 46.24 7.57
C GLU A 422 -9.83 45.55 6.54
N ARG A 423 -9.29 45.15 5.38
CA ARG A 423 -10.04 44.47 4.33
C ARG A 423 -10.59 43.11 4.79
N THR A 424 -9.80 42.39 5.58
CA THR A 424 -10.20 41.09 6.14
C THR A 424 -11.35 41.27 7.14
N SER A 425 -11.25 42.29 8.02
CA SER A 425 -12.31 42.58 8.98
C SER A 425 -13.59 43.10 8.28
N ASP A 426 -13.46 43.91 7.20
CA ASP A 426 -14.61 44.34 6.40
C ASP A 426 -15.34 43.15 5.77
N LEU A 427 -14.61 42.22 5.13
CA LEU A 427 -15.21 41.03 4.54
C LEU A 427 -15.99 40.19 5.59
N ILE A 428 -15.43 40.03 6.79
CA ILE A 428 -16.07 39.30 7.89
C ILE A 428 -17.37 39.97 8.34
N VAL A 429 -17.33 41.32 8.52
CA VAL A 429 -18.47 42.09 9.01
C VAL A 429 -19.58 42.20 7.96
N ASP A 430 -19.20 42.60 6.73
CA ASP A 430 -20.14 42.84 5.63
C ASP A 430 -20.90 41.58 5.25
N ASN A 431 -20.25 40.40 5.29
CA ASN A 431 -20.85 39.11 5.00
C ASN A 431 -21.42 38.42 6.24
N LYS A 432 -21.37 39.02 7.43
CA LYS A 432 -21.87 38.47 8.69
C LYS A 432 -21.35 37.04 8.94
N MET A 433 -20.05 36.85 8.73
CA MET A 433 -19.44 35.53 8.95
C MET A 433 -19.60 35.09 10.39
N GLN A 434 -20.03 33.84 10.60
CA GLN A 434 -20.29 33.29 11.93
C GLN A 434 -19.03 32.65 12.54
N GLN A 435 -18.20 32.03 11.69
CA GLN A 435 -16.95 31.40 12.10
C GLN A 435 -15.85 31.67 11.08
N CYS A 436 -14.68 32.02 11.59
CA CYS A 436 -13.48 32.21 10.78
C CYS A 436 -12.26 31.58 11.49
N GLN A 437 -11.57 30.66 10.84
CA GLN A 437 -10.36 30.05 11.38
C GLN A 437 -9.14 30.66 10.69
N PHE A 438 -8.14 31.07 11.45
CA PHE A 438 -6.85 31.54 10.96
C PHE A 438 -5.79 30.45 11.11
N GLU A 439 -4.93 30.25 10.11
CA GLU A 439 -3.75 29.42 10.29
C GLU A 439 -2.75 30.12 11.22
N SER A 440 -2.36 29.45 12.33
CA SER A 440 -1.48 30.06 13.34
C SER A 440 0.01 29.92 13.03
N ASN A 441 0.35 29.28 11.92
CA ASN A 441 1.72 29.14 11.47
C ASN A 441 2.37 30.51 11.29
N ASN A 442 3.61 30.68 11.80
CA ASN A 442 4.44 31.85 11.57
C ASN A 442 3.85 33.22 12.01
N GLY A 443 3.05 33.24 13.06
CA GLY A 443 2.50 34.49 13.64
C GLY A 443 1.04 34.77 13.28
N GLY A 444 0.34 33.82 12.67
CA GLY A 444 -1.08 33.93 12.34
C GLY A 444 -1.99 34.16 13.55
N ASP A 445 -1.60 33.71 14.76
CA ASP A 445 -2.29 34.02 16.01
C ASP A 445 -2.40 35.53 16.26
N ARG A 446 -1.34 36.26 15.96
CA ARG A 446 -1.32 37.71 16.10
C ARG A 446 -2.25 38.37 15.09
N VAL A 447 -2.26 37.87 13.85
CA VAL A 447 -3.18 38.37 12.80
C VAL A 447 -4.62 38.14 13.22
N ALA A 448 -4.97 36.94 13.69
CA ALA A 448 -6.31 36.60 14.19
C ALA A 448 -6.75 37.55 15.31
N LEU A 449 -5.86 37.86 16.26
CA LEU A 449 -6.15 38.78 17.36
C LEU A 449 -6.40 40.21 16.88
N GLU A 450 -5.59 40.74 15.98
CA GLU A 450 -5.77 42.11 15.47
C GLU A 450 -7.03 42.25 14.61
N VAL A 451 -7.31 41.26 13.74
CA VAL A 451 -8.57 41.20 12.96
C VAL A 451 -9.78 41.07 13.88
N SER A 452 -9.72 40.27 14.97
CA SER A 452 -10.83 40.15 15.95
C SER A 452 -11.16 41.52 16.58
N LYS A 453 -10.15 42.28 16.99
CA LYS A 453 -10.35 43.62 17.56
C LYS A 453 -11.03 44.58 16.55
N LEU A 454 -10.63 44.52 15.27
CA LEU A 454 -11.23 45.34 14.23
C LEU A 454 -12.68 44.92 13.95
N VAL A 455 -12.97 43.63 13.92
CA VAL A 455 -14.34 43.11 13.76
C VAL A 455 -15.23 43.57 14.92
N GLU A 456 -14.76 43.47 16.16
CA GLU A 456 -15.49 43.97 17.34
C GLU A 456 -15.69 45.51 17.27
N ALA A 457 -14.64 46.27 16.91
CA ALA A 457 -14.74 47.71 16.78
C ALA A 457 -15.74 48.16 15.70
N LYS A 458 -15.94 47.33 14.65
CA LYS A 458 -16.94 47.55 13.60
C LYS A 458 -18.34 47.02 13.96
N GLY A 459 -18.52 46.49 15.18
CA GLY A 459 -19.79 45.95 15.65
C GLY A 459 -20.15 44.57 15.08
N GLY A 460 -19.19 43.88 14.47
CA GLY A 460 -19.36 42.53 13.97
C GLY A 460 -19.32 41.46 15.07
N VAL A 461 -19.95 40.31 14.83
CA VAL A 461 -19.92 39.14 15.72
C VAL A 461 -19.48 37.93 14.91
N CYS A 462 -18.26 37.46 15.13
CA CYS A 462 -17.68 36.30 14.46
C CYS A 462 -16.83 35.50 15.46
N ASN A 463 -16.99 34.18 15.46
CA ASN A 463 -16.11 33.29 16.24
C ASN A 463 -14.78 33.11 15.47
N ILE A 464 -13.78 33.94 15.84
CA ILE A 464 -12.45 33.87 15.24
C ILE A 464 -11.58 32.95 16.08
N THR A 465 -11.04 31.91 15.44
CA THR A 465 -10.14 30.92 16.07
C THR A 465 -8.81 30.85 15.30
N SER A 466 -7.77 30.35 15.96
CA SER A 466 -6.49 30.04 15.29
C SER A 466 -6.13 28.59 15.49
N LYS A 467 -5.56 27.96 14.46
CA LYS A 467 -5.14 26.57 14.51
C LYS A 467 -3.80 26.37 13.79
N TYR A 468 -2.91 25.64 14.44
CA TYR A 468 -1.64 25.23 13.84
C TYR A 468 -1.84 24.04 12.89
N THR A 469 -1.20 24.07 11.72
CA THR A 469 -1.25 22.99 10.71
C THR A 469 0.14 22.39 10.54
N GLU A 470 0.29 21.09 10.79
CA GLU A 470 1.56 20.35 10.68
C GLU A 470 1.76 19.65 9.32
N SER A 471 0.74 19.60 8.47
CA SER A 471 0.79 18.85 7.21
C SER A 471 1.66 19.53 6.15
N ASN A 472 2.30 18.73 5.31
CA ASN A 472 2.97 19.23 4.11
C ASN A 472 1.96 19.94 3.21
N LYS A 473 2.25 21.21 2.83
CA LYS A 473 1.35 22.09 2.07
C LYS A 473 0.90 21.45 0.74
N GLU A 474 1.84 20.95 -0.03
CA GLU A 474 1.58 20.34 -1.35
C GLU A 474 0.67 19.10 -1.23
N THR A 475 0.95 18.23 -0.26
CA THR A 475 0.13 17.05 0.03
C THR A 475 -1.28 17.45 0.46
N LYS A 476 -1.42 18.43 1.37
CA LYS A 476 -2.70 18.97 1.83
C LYS A 476 -3.57 19.43 0.66
N ILE A 477 -2.98 20.22 -0.26
CA ILE A 477 -3.67 20.75 -1.44
C ILE A 477 -4.17 19.61 -2.34
N ILE A 478 -3.31 18.67 -2.70
CA ILE A 478 -3.63 17.62 -3.66
C ILE A 478 -4.69 16.66 -3.11
N VAL A 479 -4.53 16.25 -1.86
CA VAL A 479 -5.45 15.30 -1.19
C VAL A 479 -6.88 15.85 -1.07
N ASN A 480 -7.01 17.17 -0.81
CA ASN A 480 -8.32 17.80 -0.63
C ASN A 480 -8.91 18.37 -1.92
N ALA A 481 -8.21 18.31 -3.05
CA ALA A 481 -8.67 18.90 -4.31
C ALA A 481 -10.02 18.34 -4.79
N ASP A 482 -10.22 17.03 -4.67
CA ASP A 482 -11.46 16.40 -5.11
C ASP A 482 -12.65 16.77 -4.22
N TRP A 483 -12.42 16.93 -2.92
CA TRP A 483 -13.43 17.46 -2.01
C TRP A 483 -13.84 18.89 -2.39
N VAL A 484 -12.85 19.76 -2.69
CA VAL A 484 -13.11 21.14 -3.14
C VAL A 484 -13.92 21.14 -4.44
N LYS A 485 -13.54 20.34 -5.44
CA LYS A 485 -14.29 20.23 -6.71
C LYS A 485 -15.72 19.76 -6.52
N LYS A 486 -15.95 18.85 -5.57
CA LYS A 486 -17.27 18.26 -5.30
C LYS A 486 -18.19 19.14 -4.49
N HIS A 487 -17.65 19.87 -3.52
CA HIS A 487 -18.45 20.59 -2.51
C HIS A 487 -18.42 22.10 -2.62
N VAL A 488 -17.38 22.70 -3.26
CA VAL A 488 -17.30 24.15 -3.41
C VAL A 488 -17.83 24.59 -4.77
N LEU A 489 -18.75 25.56 -4.74
CA LEU A 489 -19.28 26.21 -5.94
C LEU A 489 -18.69 27.60 -6.08
N PHE A 490 -18.23 27.92 -7.27
CA PHE A 490 -17.61 29.19 -7.64
C PHE A 490 -18.56 30.03 -8.50
N LYS A 491 -18.48 31.36 -8.44
CA LYS A 491 -19.24 32.24 -9.33
C LYS A 491 -18.99 31.88 -10.80
N ALA A 492 -20.01 31.98 -11.63
CA ALA A 492 -19.82 31.90 -13.08
C ALA A 492 -18.88 33.03 -13.56
N ARG A 493 -18.18 32.80 -14.67
CA ARG A 493 -17.20 33.77 -15.20
C ARG A 493 -17.79 35.16 -15.49
N THR A 494 -19.09 35.23 -15.74
CA THR A 494 -19.85 36.47 -15.97
C THR A 494 -20.08 37.31 -14.70
N GLU A 495 -19.92 36.68 -13.52
CA GLU A 495 -20.31 37.26 -12.23
C GLU A 495 -19.13 37.90 -11.46
N TYR A 496 -17.93 37.97 -12.04
CA TYR A 496 -16.78 38.63 -11.44
C TYR A 496 -15.85 39.29 -12.47
N GLN A 497 -15.14 40.35 -12.05
CA GLN A 497 -14.15 41.00 -12.88
C GLN A 497 -12.77 40.30 -12.76
N PRO A 498 -12.02 40.13 -13.85
CA PRO A 498 -10.71 39.46 -13.82
C PRO A 498 -9.67 40.12 -12.88
N LYS A 499 -9.78 41.44 -12.66
CA LYS A 499 -8.88 42.20 -11.78
C LYS A 499 -9.36 42.33 -10.34
N SER A 500 -10.55 41.85 -10.01
CA SER A 500 -11.05 41.79 -8.62
C SER A 500 -10.28 40.72 -7.83
N ASP A 501 -10.41 40.74 -6.50
CA ASP A 501 -9.86 39.70 -5.64
C ASP A 501 -10.37 38.32 -6.02
N TYR A 502 -11.66 38.22 -6.34
CA TYR A 502 -12.27 36.98 -6.83
C TYR A 502 -11.62 36.51 -8.15
N GLY A 503 -11.38 37.44 -9.10
CA GLY A 503 -10.71 37.13 -10.35
C GLY A 503 -9.26 36.68 -10.17
N LYS A 504 -8.51 37.35 -9.28
CA LYS A 504 -7.15 36.93 -8.89
C LYS A 504 -7.14 35.55 -8.27
N MET A 505 -8.03 35.29 -7.30
CA MET A 505 -8.22 34.02 -6.66
C MET A 505 -8.47 32.92 -7.68
N MET A 506 -9.38 33.10 -8.62
CA MET A 506 -9.64 32.13 -9.69
C MET A 506 -8.42 31.91 -10.59
N GLY A 507 -7.65 32.98 -10.90
CA GLY A 507 -6.40 32.87 -11.66
C GLY A 507 -5.37 32.00 -10.94
N PHE A 508 -5.17 32.17 -9.64
CA PHE A 508 -4.25 31.36 -8.83
C PHE A 508 -4.71 29.92 -8.73
N LEU A 509 -6.01 29.68 -8.49
CA LEU A 509 -6.57 28.34 -8.41
C LEU A 509 -6.37 27.56 -9.72
N LEU A 510 -6.74 28.15 -10.86
CA LEU A 510 -6.68 27.51 -12.17
C LEU A 510 -5.25 27.39 -12.74
N SER A 511 -4.27 28.11 -12.19
CA SER A 511 -2.86 28.02 -12.60
C SER A 511 -2.06 27.01 -11.77
N TYR A 512 -2.61 26.48 -10.69
CA TYR A 512 -1.89 25.54 -9.82
C TYR A 512 -1.59 24.22 -10.54
N SER A 513 -0.32 23.89 -10.64
CA SER A 513 0.18 22.67 -11.29
C SER A 513 0.71 21.67 -10.28
N VAL A 514 0.31 20.41 -10.42
CA VAL A 514 0.74 19.30 -9.54
C VAL A 514 2.26 19.07 -9.58
N ARG A 515 2.91 19.43 -10.68
CA ARG A 515 4.36 19.22 -10.90
C ARG A 515 5.15 20.50 -11.15
N GLY A 516 4.52 21.67 -11.06
CA GLY A 516 5.13 22.95 -11.36
C GLY A 516 5.69 23.66 -10.12
N LYS A 517 6.43 24.73 -10.37
CA LYS A 517 6.65 25.76 -9.34
C LYS A 517 5.38 26.61 -9.27
N ASN A 518 4.73 26.61 -8.13
CA ASN A 518 3.50 27.35 -7.89
C ASN A 518 3.84 28.59 -7.04
N PRO A 519 4.08 29.76 -7.65
CA PRO A 519 4.45 30.97 -6.91
C PRO A 519 3.29 31.53 -6.07
N HIS A 520 2.05 31.09 -6.34
CA HIS A 520 0.83 31.52 -5.67
C HIS A 520 -0.01 30.31 -5.29
N ASP A 521 0.42 29.58 -4.27
CA ASP A 521 -0.26 28.39 -3.77
C ASP A 521 -1.20 28.65 -2.58
N ASP A 522 -1.32 29.93 -2.15
CA ASP A 522 -2.12 30.35 -0.99
C ASP A 522 -3.61 30.06 -1.18
N VAL A 523 -4.14 30.22 -2.39
CA VAL A 523 -5.56 29.97 -2.70
C VAL A 523 -5.88 28.47 -2.68
N PRO A 524 -5.17 27.60 -3.41
CA PRO A 524 -5.37 26.15 -3.28
C PRO A 524 -5.16 25.64 -1.85
N ASP A 525 -4.19 26.20 -1.12
CA ASP A 525 -3.90 25.85 0.26
C ASP A 525 -5.02 26.25 1.23
N GLY A 526 -5.52 27.48 1.10
CA GLY A 526 -6.65 27.96 1.89
C GLY A 526 -7.93 27.16 1.65
N LEU A 527 -8.21 26.77 0.39
CA LEU A 527 -9.37 25.91 0.08
C LEU A 527 -9.20 24.48 0.62
N ALA A 528 -7.99 23.93 0.59
CA ALA A 528 -7.69 22.64 1.21
C ALA A 528 -7.83 22.70 2.74
N SER A 529 -7.36 23.78 3.36
CA SER A 529 -7.55 24.03 4.79
C SER A 529 -9.01 24.19 5.15
N PHE A 530 -9.83 24.81 4.27
CA PHE A 530 -11.29 24.90 4.45
C PHE A 530 -11.95 23.52 4.43
N ALA A 531 -11.56 22.64 3.51
CA ALA A 531 -12.05 21.27 3.47
C ALA A 531 -11.81 20.54 4.80
N LEU A 532 -10.59 20.63 5.33
CA LEU A 532 -10.22 20.04 6.63
C LEU A 532 -10.97 20.69 7.81
N PHE A 533 -11.16 22.01 7.78
CA PHE A 533 -11.92 22.73 8.81
C PHE A 533 -13.36 22.23 8.90
N VAL A 534 -14.02 22.10 7.77
CA VAL A 534 -15.41 21.64 7.70
C VAL A 534 -15.55 20.17 8.11
N GLN A 535 -14.65 19.29 7.67
CA GLN A 535 -14.65 17.88 8.05
C GLN A 535 -14.50 17.72 9.57
N ASN A 536 -13.66 18.53 10.21
CA ASN A 536 -13.51 18.55 11.66
C ASN A 536 -14.77 19.06 12.39
N LEU A 537 -15.52 20.02 11.80
CA LEU A 537 -16.79 20.49 12.37
C LEU A 537 -17.88 19.41 12.33
N ILE A 538 -17.92 18.61 11.27
CA ILE A 538 -18.88 17.50 11.12
C ILE A 538 -18.51 16.33 12.04
N GLY A 539 -17.23 16.04 12.25
CA GLY A 539 -16.73 14.99 13.15
C GLY A 539 -16.90 15.29 14.65
N ALA A 540 -17.14 16.54 15.03
CA ALA A 540 -17.46 16.93 16.40
C ALA A 540 -18.92 16.58 16.73
N THR A 541 -19.19 15.32 17.08
CA THR A 541 -20.49 14.90 17.65
C THR A 541 -20.68 15.63 18.97
N VAL A 542 -21.58 16.60 19.00
CA VAL A 542 -22.04 17.23 20.24
C VAL A 542 -22.85 16.19 21.01
N THR A 543 -22.20 15.55 21.99
CA THR A 543 -22.92 14.70 22.94
C THR A 543 -23.69 15.60 23.88
N THR A 544 -24.98 15.81 23.63
CA THR A 544 -25.86 16.53 24.54
C THR A 544 -26.24 15.60 25.70
N TYR A 545 -25.77 15.93 26.90
CA TYR A 545 -26.24 15.30 28.12
C TYR A 545 -27.45 16.05 28.64
N SER A 546 -28.53 15.33 29.02
CA SER A 546 -29.63 15.94 29.75
C SER A 546 -29.15 16.45 31.12
N ARG A 547 -29.72 17.54 31.65
CA ARG A 547 -29.38 18.05 32.98
C ARG A 547 -29.48 16.96 34.06
N ALA A 548 -30.47 16.06 33.94
CA ALA A 548 -30.64 14.91 34.83
C ALA A 548 -29.45 13.91 34.76
N ALA A 549 -28.82 13.74 33.58
CA ALA A 549 -27.66 12.88 33.44
C ALA A 549 -26.38 13.49 34.02
N LEU A 550 -26.36 14.82 34.23
CA LEU A 550 -25.27 15.55 34.86
C LEU A 550 -25.50 15.81 36.36
N GLY A 551 -26.61 15.31 36.92
CA GLY A 551 -26.94 15.50 38.34
C GLY A 551 -27.25 16.94 38.74
N ILE A 552 -27.71 17.77 37.75
CA ILE A 552 -28.05 19.20 37.93
C ILE A 552 -29.53 19.43 37.62
#